data_df9a7a2752c174c6b807cf4a9ec429d8
#
_entry.id   df9a7a2752c174c6b807cf4a9ec429d8
#
_cell.length_a   1.000
_cell.length_b   1.000
_cell.length_c   1.000
_cell.angle_alpha   90.00
_cell.angle_beta   90.00
_cell.angle_gamma   90.00
#
_symmetry.space_group_name_H-M   'P 1'
#
loop_
_entity.id
_entity.type
_entity.pdbx_description
1 polymer ?
#
loop_
_entity_poly.entity_id
_entity_poly.type
_entity_poly.pdbx_seq_one_letter_code
_entity_poly.pdbx_strand_id
1 'polypeptide(L)'
;MIYFGLEYGWATSCKDILLIACGSATSWIVRNILRNKGGLHNRVGTRLKIFPFTLHECEEYVRERRLAYDRRRIAECYMAFGGVAYYWSLLGKGKSPEQNFNQLFFGPQDGLRLEFDELYSSLFKNPKPYIKIILELGTRRAGLTRDDLRAKLKTANGGRLTRYLEDLEECGFIRKYLPVGGKNGGTYQLIDNFSLFFMEFVQGNPSREGDYWTAMLSEGRKNEWRGKAFERLCLEHVPQIKKALGISGVHTEVYSWSRAATAAVRGSQVDLLIDRRDGLINLCEMKYASAEFAITKSEFEKIERRIEAFREVIGAERTIQLTLVTVRGLKPNVYRNDVQAEIVLDDLFAP
;
A
#
# COMPACT_ATOMS: atom_id res chain seq x y z
N MET A 1 29.47 14.20 -9.58
CA MET A 1 30.60 15.10 -9.20
C MET A 1 30.82 15.25 -7.70
N ILE A 2 29.96 14.67 -6.83
CA ILE A 2 30.17 14.67 -5.36
C ILE A 2 31.21 13.63 -4.90
N TYR A 3 31.57 12.68 -5.76
CA TYR A 3 32.49 11.57 -5.43
C TYR A 3 33.93 11.97 -5.14
N PHE A 4 34.48 12.97 -5.81
CA PHE A 4 35.90 13.30 -5.73
C PHE A 4 36.31 14.04 -4.43
N GLY A 5 35.38 14.81 -3.86
CA GLY A 5 35.65 15.56 -2.62
C GLY A 5 35.62 14.70 -1.35
N LEU A 6 34.92 13.56 -1.38
CA LEU A 6 34.76 12.67 -0.22
C LEU A 6 35.91 11.69 -0.05
N GLU A 7 36.65 11.36 -1.10
CA GLU A 7 37.73 10.39 -1.04
C GLU A 7 39.06 10.97 -0.52
N TYR A 8 39.36 12.25 -0.77
CA TYR A 8 40.69 12.78 -0.59
C TYR A 8 40.85 14.14 0.11
N GLY A 9 39.77 14.75 0.64
CA GLY A 9 39.92 16.09 1.18
C GLY A 9 39.21 16.36 2.51
N TRP A 10 37.95 16.65 2.47
CA TRP A 10 37.20 17.23 3.60
C TRP A 10 36.93 16.26 4.74
N ALA A 11 36.54 15.03 4.45
CA ALA A 11 36.13 14.06 5.47
C ALA A 11 37.29 13.60 6.38
N THR A 12 38.53 13.82 5.95
CA THR A 12 39.72 13.49 6.74
C THR A 12 40.34 14.70 7.43
N SER A 13 40.05 15.94 6.92
CA SER A 13 40.69 17.18 7.37
C SER A 13 39.81 18.00 8.31
N CYS A 14 38.50 17.92 8.18
CA CYS A 14 37.53 18.75 8.95
C CYS A 14 36.70 17.84 9.86
N LYS A 15 36.94 17.93 11.18
CA LYS A 15 36.24 17.11 12.19
C LYS A 15 34.84 17.66 12.57
N ASP A 16 34.52 18.86 12.17
CA ASP A 16 33.35 19.66 12.49
C ASP A 16 32.34 19.73 11.34
N ILE A 17 32.53 18.94 10.28
CA ILE A 17 31.60 18.86 9.14
C ILE A 17 30.74 17.61 9.24
N LEU A 18 29.42 17.79 9.25
CA LEU A 18 28.43 16.73 9.05
C LEU A 18 27.98 16.73 7.58
N LEU A 19 28.27 15.66 6.84
CA LEU A 19 27.77 15.48 5.49
C LEU A 19 26.49 14.67 5.51
N ILE A 20 25.41 15.22 5.00
CA ILE A 20 24.13 14.54 4.81
C ILE A 20 23.91 14.39 3.31
N ALA A 21 23.84 13.11 2.84
CA ALA A 21 23.46 12.79 1.47
C ALA A 21 22.04 12.23 1.47
N CYS A 22 21.13 12.85 0.72
CA CYS A 22 19.76 12.39 0.57
C CYS A 22 19.42 12.15 -0.91
N GLY A 23 18.43 11.31 -1.17
CA GLY A 23 17.93 11.03 -2.51
C GLY A 23 16.68 10.18 -2.48
N SER A 24 15.80 10.39 -3.44
CA SER A 24 14.54 9.66 -3.62
C SER A 24 14.72 8.26 -4.23
N ALA A 25 15.76 8.06 -5.06
CA ALA A 25 16.08 6.78 -5.68
C ALA A 25 16.77 5.84 -4.69
N THR A 26 16.01 5.26 -3.76
CA THR A 26 16.52 4.38 -2.69
C THR A 26 17.40 3.26 -3.24
N SER A 27 16.99 2.58 -4.31
CA SER A 27 17.74 1.50 -4.93
C SER A 27 19.09 1.97 -5.50
N TRP A 28 19.18 3.20 -6.01
CA TRP A 28 20.44 3.79 -6.48
C TRP A 28 21.37 4.08 -5.31
N ILE A 29 20.88 4.69 -4.23
CA ILE A 29 21.65 5.00 -3.02
C ILE A 29 22.20 3.71 -2.40
N VAL A 30 21.34 2.70 -2.24
CA VAL A 30 21.75 1.41 -1.68
C VAL A 30 22.86 0.78 -2.52
N ARG A 31 22.74 0.76 -3.84
CA ARG A 31 23.72 0.12 -4.72
C ARG A 31 25.01 0.91 -4.86
N ASN A 32 24.91 2.23 -5.05
CA ASN A 32 26.07 3.03 -5.44
C ASN A 32 26.77 3.71 -4.26
N ILE A 33 26.09 3.86 -3.12
CA ILE A 33 26.67 4.44 -1.91
C ILE A 33 26.89 3.37 -0.85
N LEU A 34 25.85 2.60 -0.48
CA LEU A 34 25.91 1.72 0.68
C LEU A 34 26.56 0.37 0.38
N ARG A 35 26.32 -0.22 -0.79
CA ARG A 35 26.86 -1.54 -1.20
C ARG A 35 28.09 -1.41 -2.11
N ASN A 36 28.48 -0.21 -2.49
CA ASN A 36 29.67 0.00 -3.29
C ASN A 36 30.92 -0.28 -2.47
N LYS A 37 31.81 -1.13 -2.96
CA LYS A 37 33.10 -1.47 -2.33
C LYS A 37 34.16 -0.38 -2.53
N GLY A 38 33.82 0.77 -3.09
CA GLY A 38 34.71 1.91 -3.30
C GLY A 38 34.89 2.78 -2.05
N GLY A 39 35.35 4.01 -2.24
CA GLY A 39 35.81 4.92 -1.17
C GLY A 39 34.84 5.28 -0.05
N LEU A 40 33.52 5.01 -0.22
CA LEU A 40 32.49 5.21 0.82
C LEU A 40 32.19 3.95 1.63
N HIS A 41 32.83 2.83 1.33
CA HIS A 41 32.61 1.59 2.07
C HIS A 41 32.98 1.77 3.55
N ASN A 42 32.03 1.45 4.45
CA ASN A 42 32.14 1.61 5.92
C ASN A 42 32.35 3.06 6.43
N ARG A 43 32.13 4.09 5.59
CA ARG A 43 32.23 5.50 6.00
C ARG A 43 30.89 6.16 6.26
N VAL A 44 29.77 5.46 5.98
CA VAL A 44 28.41 5.91 6.30
C VAL A 44 28.09 5.56 7.75
N GLY A 45 28.12 6.55 8.63
CA GLY A 45 27.89 6.37 10.07
C GLY A 45 26.43 6.09 10.42
N THR A 46 25.51 6.83 9.81
CA THR A 46 24.06 6.70 10.08
C THR A 46 23.26 6.60 8.78
N ARG A 47 22.26 5.74 8.78
CA ARG A 47 21.33 5.55 7.65
C ARG A 47 19.92 5.80 8.14
N LEU A 48 19.25 6.76 7.55
CA LEU A 48 17.86 7.07 7.83
C LEU A 48 17.04 6.74 6.59
N LYS A 49 16.05 5.85 6.72
CA LYS A 49 15.03 5.63 5.70
C LYS A 49 13.79 6.37 6.15
N ILE A 50 13.38 7.36 5.36
CA ILE A 50 12.14 8.11 5.58
C ILE A 50 11.04 7.36 4.84
N PHE A 51 10.00 6.97 5.56
CA PHE A 51 8.82 6.32 5.00
C PHE A 51 7.74 7.36 4.71
N PRO A 52 6.76 7.05 3.83
CA PRO A 52 5.55 7.84 3.73
C PRO A 52 4.86 7.97 5.09
N PHE A 53 4.13 9.05 5.30
CA PHE A 53 3.34 9.26 6.52
C PHE A 53 2.37 8.11 6.76
N THR A 54 2.23 7.70 8.01
CA THR A 54 1.12 6.89 8.50
C THR A 54 -0.15 7.75 8.60
N LEU A 55 -1.31 7.13 8.86
CA LEU A 55 -2.53 7.89 9.13
C LEU A 55 -2.39 8.82 10.35
N HIS A 56 -1.66 8.39 11.38
CA HIS A 56 -1.34 9.21 12.54
C HIS A 56 -0.57 10.48 12.15
N GLU A 57 0.53 10.32 11.41
CA GLU A 57 1.35 11.45 10.95
C GLU A 57 0.59 12.35 9.96
N CYS A 58 -0.31 11.78 9.14
CA CYS A 58 -1.22 12.57 8.31
C CYS A 58 -2.20 13.39 9.16
N GLU A 59 -2.72 12.85 10.26
CA GLU A 59 -3.59 13.58 11.20
C GLU A 59 -2.83 14.74 11.86
N GLU A 60 -1.58 14.51 12.27
CA GLU A 60 -0.72 15.58 12.81
C GLU A 60 -0.46 16.68 11.78
N TYR A 61 -0.10 16.29 10.54
CA TYR A 61 0.11 17.21 9.44
C TYR A 61 -1.14 18.06 9.12
N VAL A 62 -2.32 17.41 9.06
CA VAL A 62 -3.62 18.07 8.85
C VAL A 62 -3.90 19.09 9.95
N ARG A 63 -3.61 18.76 11.21
CA ARG A 63 -3.77 19.64 12.36
C ARG A 63 -2.84 20.84 12.28
N GLU A 64 -1.56 20.63 11.98
CA GLU A 64 -0.56 21.69 11.82
C GLU A 64 -0.93 22.64 10.67
N ARG A 65 -1.35 22.08 9.54
CA ARG A 65 -1.79 22.85 8.37
C ARG A 65 -3.15 23.51 8.56
N ARG A 66 -3.86 23.21 9.65
CA ARG A 66 -5.23 23.68 9.95
C ARG A 66 -6.21 23.34 8.81
N LEU A 67 -6.13 22.13 8.29
CA LEU A 67 -7.14 21.57 7.38
C LEU A 67 -8.30 21.04 8.23
N ALA A 68 -9.55 21.36 7.86
CA ALA A 68 -10.74 20.93 8.60
C ALA A 68 -11.17 19.50 8.20
N TYR A 69 -10.28 18.51 8.37
CA TYR A 69 -10.52 17.12 8.04
C TYR A 69 -10.68 16.28 9.31
N ASP A 70 -11.74 15.47 9.34
CA ASP A 70 -11.88 14.35 10.25
C ASP A 70 -11.07 13.14 9.75
N ARG A 71 -10.94 12.12 10.57
CA ARG A 71 -10.19 10.89 10.26
C ARG A 71 -10.67 10.19 8.99
N ARG A 72 -11.97 10.21 8.71
CA ARG A 72 -12.52 9.64 7.49
C ARG A 72 -12.04 10.40 6.24
N ARG A 73 -12.04 11.73 6.27
CA ARG A 73 -11.53 12.56 5.17
C ARG A 73 -10.03 12.39 4.99
N ILE A 74 -9.28 12.25 6.08
CA ILE A 74 -7.85 11.91 6.04
C ILE A 74 -7.66 10.56 5.36
N ALA A 75 -8.41 9.53 5.75
CA ALA A 75 -8.35 8.22 5.12
C ALA A 75 -8.73 8.25 3.62
N GLU A 76 -9.71 9.05 3.20
CA GLU A 76 -10.05 9.23 1.79
C GLU A 76 -8.90 9.85 0.98
N CYS A 77 -8.22 10.85 1.51
CA CYS A 77 -7.02 11.41 0.88
C CYS A 77 -5.91 10.36 0.83
N TYR A 78 -5.68 9.65 1.92
CA TYR A 78 -4.66 8.59 1.98
C TYR A 78 -4.93 7.48 0.97
N MET A 79 -6.17 7.06 0.81
CA MET A 79 -6.58 6.07 -0.19
C MET A 79 -6.32 6.52 -1.63
N ALA A 80 -6.29 7.84 -1.90
CA ALA A 80 -6.03 8.37 -3.24
C ALA A 80 -4.53 8.52 -3.55
N PHE A 81 -3.71 8.97 -2.60
CA PHE A 81 -2.30 9.29 -2.88
C PHE A 81 -1.31 8.89 -1.77
N GLY A 82 -1.76 8.05 -0.82
CA GLY A 82 -0.89 7.53 0.24
C GLY A 82 -0.37 8.60 1.20
N GLY A 83 0.70 8.26 1.91
CA GLY A 83 1.34 9.14 2.91
C GLY A 83 2.46 10.02 2.35
N VAL A 84 2.56 10.26 1.05
CA VAL A 84 3.64 11.09 0.46
C VAL A 84 3.43 12.56 0.81
N ALA A 85 4.30 13.12 1.65
CA ALA A 85 4.17 14.48 2.19
C ALA A 85 3.95 15.55 1.11
N TYR A 86 4.54 15.39 -0.06
CA TYR A 86 4.35 16.30 -1.20
C TYR A 86 2.87 16.43 -1.58
N TYR A 87 2.14 15.32 -1.73
CA TYR A 87 0.73 15.36 -2.13
C TYR A 87 -0.15 15.99 -1.05
N TRP A 88 0.17 15.75 0.22
CA TRP A 88 -0.51 16.41 1.34
C TRP A 88 -0.28 17.92 1.35
N SER A 89 0.88 18.39 0.89
CA SER A 89 1.17 19.82 0.80
C SER A 89 0.32 20.56 -0.23
N LEU A 90 -0.20 19.87 -1.23
CA LEU A 90 -1.04 20.42 -2.29
C LEU A 90 -2.50 20.63 -1.87
N LEU A 91 -2.92 20.08 -0.73
CA LEU A 91 -4.29 20.24 -0.26
C LEU A 91 -4.63 21.67 0.11
N GLY A 92 -5.67 22.21 -0.51
CA GLY A 92 -6.15 23.58 -0.29
C GLY A 92 -6.98 23.70 1.00
N LYS A 93 -6.71 24.73 1.80
CA LYS A 93 -7.52 25.05 2.97
C LYS A 93 -8.97 25.42 2.57
N GLY A 94 -9.93 25.01 3.39
CA GLY A 94 -11.35 25.29 3.16
C GLY A 94 -12.00 24.45 2.05
N LYS A 95 -11.26 23.48 1.49
CA LYS A 95 -11.78 22.55 0.47
C LYS A 95 -12.02 21.17 1.07
N SER A 96 -13.06 20.47 0.60
CA SER A 96 -13.26 19.06 0.89
C SER A 96 -12.25 18.20 0.15
N PRO A 97 -12.06 16.90 0.52
CA PRO A 97 -11.26 15.96 -0.27
C PRO A 97 -11.68 15.91 -1.73
N GLU A 98 -12.96 15.87 -2.01
CA GLU A 98 -13.53 15.80 -3.37
C GLU A 98 -13.19 17.05 -4.19
N GLN A 99 -13.25 18.23 -3.58
CA GLN A 99 -12.88 19.48 -4.24
C GLN A 99 -11.36 19.52 -4.53
N ASN A 100 -10.54 18.98 -3.62
CA ASN A 100 -9.11 18.83 -3.86
C ASN A 100 -8.84 17.81 -4.98
N PHE A 101 -9.55 16.68 -5.01
CA PHE A 101 -9.40 15.69 -6.10
C PHE A 101 -9.77 16.29 -7.46
N ASN A 102 -10.87 17.04 -7.54
CA ASN A 102 -11.22 17.77 -8.75
C ASN A 102 -10.10 18.70 -9.22
N GLN A 103 -9.55 19.49 -8.30
CA GLN A 103 -8.49 20.44 -8.64
C GLN A 103 -7.17 19.76 -9.03
N LEU A 104 -6.75 18.74 -8.26
CA LEU A 104 -5.43 18.12 -8.42
C LEU A 104 -5.36 17.15 -9.58
N PHE A 105 -6.46 16.42 -9.87
CA PHE A 105 -6.46 15.35 -10.88
C PHE A 105 -7.24 15.69 -12.15
N PHE A 106 -8.24 16.58 -12.07
CA PHE A 106 -9.17 16.83 -13.16
C PHE A 106 -9.30 18.32 -13.52
N GLY A 107 -8.56 19.19 -12.83
CA GLY A 107 -8.56 20.63 -13.10
C GLY A 107 -7.92 20.99 -14.44
N PRO A 108 -8.12 22.25 -14.90
CA PRO A 108 -7.57 22.76 -16.16
C PRO A 108 -6.03 22.88 -16.15
N GLN A 109 -5.44 23.03 -14.97
CA GLN A 109 -3.99 22.96 -14.76
C GLN A 109 -3.59 21.51 -14.58
N ASP A 110 -2.44 21.13 -15.14
CA ASP A 110 -2.02 19.72 -15.22
C ASP A 110 -1.83 19.02 -13.86
N GLY A 111 -1.63 19.78 -12.78
CA GLY A 111 -1.63 19.27 -11.39
C GLY A 111 -0.88 17.95 -11.23
N LEU A 112 -1.57 16.93 -10.68
CA LEU A 112 -1.04 15.57 -10.54
C LEU A 112 -1.26 14.68 -11.78
N ARG A 113 -1.75 15.21 -12.87
CA ARG A 113 -1.99 14.45 -14.11
C ARG A 113 -0.70 14.04 -14.79
N LEU A 114 0.32 14.90 -14.79
CA LEU A 114 1.65 14.61 -15.33
C LEU A 114 2.56 13.88 -14.33
N GLU A 115 2.21 13.93 -13.07
CA GLU A 115 3.00 13.40 -11.96
C GLU A 115 3.34 11.92 -12.14
N PHE A 116 2.47 11.12 -12.74
CA PHE A 116 2.73 9.69 -12.93
C PHE A 116 3.99 9.44 -13.76
N ASP A 117 4.14 10.14 -14.86
CA ASP A 117 5.32 10.00 -15.74
C ASP A 117 6.56 10.67 -15.12
N GLU A 118 6.38 11.80 -14.45
CA GLU A 118 7.45 12.55 -13.78
C GLU A 118 8.02 11.77 -12.60
N LEU A 119 7.16 11.14 -11.79
CA LEU A 119 7.54 10.32 -10.65
C LEU A 119 8.50 9.19 -11.06
N TYR A 120 8.12 8.38 -12.05
CA TYR A 120 8.98 7.28 -12.50
C TYR A 120 10.23 7.76 -13.24
N SER A 121 10.15 8.88 -13.95
CA SER A 121 11.30 9.48 -14.65
C SER A 121 12.32 10.06 -13.68
N SER A 122 11.88 10.60 -12.55
CA SER A 122 12.78 11.12 -11.51
C SER A 122 13.52 10.01 -10.76
N LEU A 123 12.88 8.84 -10.59
CA LEU A 123 13.43 7.72 -9.82
C LEU A 123 14.32 6.78 -10.66
N PHE A 124 14.02 6.62 -11.95
CA PHE A 124 14.65 5.62 -12.78
C PHE A 124 15.22 6.22 -14.08
N LYS A 125 16.51 6.01 -14.31
CA LYS A 125 17.18 6.49 -15.55
C LYS A 125 16.49 5.99 -16.83
N ASN A 126 15.88 4.81 -16.81
CA ASN A 126 15.04 4.26 -17.87
C ASN A 126 13.70 3.83 -17.29
N PRO A 127 12.68 4.70 -17.22
CA PRO A 127 11.44 4.43 -16.53
C PRO A 127 10.52 3.44 -17.24
N LYS A 128 10.61 3.31 -18.58
CA LYS A 128 9.69 2.51 -19.40
C LYS A 128 9.47 1.06 -18.91
N PRO A 129 10.50 0.27 -18.55
CA PRO A 129 10.28 -1.08 -18.01
C PRO A 129 9.54 -1.11 -16.69
N TYR A 130 9.80 -0.15 -15.81
CA TYR A 130 9.14 -0.04 -14.51
C TYR A 130 7.66 0.31 -14.66
N ILE A 131 7.35 1.32 -15.50
CA ILE A 131 5.97 1.70 -15.80
C ILE A 131 5.19 0.51 -16.39
N LYS A 132 5.77 -0.27 -17.30
CA LYS A 132 5.12 -1.48 -17.83
C LYS A 132 4.78 -2.50 -16.73
N ILE A 133 5.68 -2.71 -15.78
CA ILE A 133 5.44 -3.62 -14.64
C ILE A 133 4.30 -3.07 -13.77
N ILE A 134 4.31 -1.79 -13.45
CA ILE A 134 3.29 -1.12 -12.65
C ILE A 134 1.91 -1.23 -13.32
N LEU A 135 1.82 -0.94 -14.61
CA LEU A 135 0.57 -1.04 -15.37
C LEU A 135 0.03 -2.48 -15.37
N GLU A 136 0.88 -3.49 -15.57
CA GLU A 136 0.47 -4.90 -15.52
C GLU A 136 0.01 -5.31 -14.11
N LEU A 137 0.72 -4.91 -13.07
CA LEU A 137 0.33 -5.18 -11.68
C LEU A 137 -0.99 -4.49 -11.31
N GLY A 138 -1.23 -3.28 -11.80
CA GLY A 138 -2.48 -2.54 -11.58
C GLY A 138 -3.72 -3.24 -12.14
N THR A 139 -3.57 -4.13 -13.15
CA THR A 139 -4.70 -4.91 -13.71
C THR A 139 -5.16 -6.06 -12.80
N ARG A 140 -4.36 -6.46 -11.82
CA ARG A 140 -4.58 -7.63 -10.98
C ARG A 140 -4.44 -7.31 -9.49
N ARG A 141 -5.58 -7.17 -8.82
CA ARG A 141 -5.62 -6.88 -7.37
C ARG A 141 -4.88 -7.95 -6.53
N ALA A 142 -5.04 -9.22 -6.86
CA ALA A 142 -4.33 -10.32 -6.20
C ALA A 142 -2.82 -10.31 -6.47
N GLY A 143 -2.34 -9.42 -7.34
CA GLY A 143 -0.96 -9.38 -7.81
C GLY A 143 -0.66 -10.44 -8.87
N LEU A 144 0.60 -10.49 -9.27
CA LEU A 144 1.13 -11.43 -10.26
C LEU A 144 2.42 -12.07 -9.75
N THR A 145 2.64 -13.32 -10.11
CA THR A 145 3.94 -13.96 -9.87
C THR A 145 4.98 -13.40 -10.84
N ARG A 146 6.26 -13.62 -10.52
CA ARG A 146 7.34 -13.23 -11.43
C ARG A 146 7.22 -13.88 -12.80
N ASP A 147 6.74 -15.12 -12.85
CA ASP A 147 6.59 -15.84 -14.13
C ASP A 147 5.40 -15.34 -14.92
N ASP A 148 4.29 -14.98 -14.27
CA ASP A 148 3.16 -14.29 -14.92
C ASP A 148 3.63 -12.96 -15.56
N LEU A 149 4.37 -12.16 -14.81
CA LEU A 149 4.92 -10.89 -15.31
C LEU A 149 5.87 -11.12 -16.48
N ARG A 150 6.73 -12.15 -16.41
CA ARG A 150 7.64 -12.51 -17.50
C ARG A 150 6.88 -12.86 -18.77
N ALA A 151 5.83 -13.65 -18.64
CA ALA A 151 4.99 -14.05 -19.75
C ALA A 151 4.25 -12.87 -20.39
N LYS A 152 3.61 -12.03 -19.56
CA LYS A 152 2.86 -10.86 -20.01
C LYS A 152 3.73 -9.80 -20.67
N LEU A 153 4.89 -9.51 -20.09
CA LEU A 153 5.83 -8.51 -20.61
C LEU A 153 6.71 -9.05 -21.76
N LYS A 154 6.56 -10.33 -22.11
CA LYS A 154 7.34 -11.00 -23.16
C LYS A 154 8.85 -10.78 -23.02
N THR A 155 9.36 -10.78 -21.78
CA THR A 155 10.77 -10.54 -21.52
C THR A 155 11.55 -11.85 -21.40
N ALA A 156 12.60 -12.00 -22.23
CA ALA A 156 13.48 -13.16 -22.20
C ALA A 156 14.47 -13.12 -21.01
N ASN A 157 14.81 -11.92 -20.54
CA ASN A 157 15.84 -11.74 -19.52
C ASN A 157 15.24 -11.69 -18.10
N GLY A 158 15.18 -12.87 -17.46
CA GLY A 158 14.65 -13.00 -16.10
C GLY A 158 15.47 -12.24 -15.03
N GLY A 159 16.76 -12.08 -15.19
CA GLY A 159 17.61 -11.34 -14.24
C GLY A 159 17.30 -9.84 -14.21
N ARG A 160 17.00 -9.24 -15.37
CA ARG A 160 16.58 -7.82 -15.41
C ARG A 160 15.22 -7.61 -14.75
N LEU A 161 14.27 -8.51 -14.98
CA LEU A 161 12.94 -8.42 -14.35
C LEU A 161 13.06 -8.51 -12.82
N THR A 162 13.85 -9.42 -12.29
CA THR A 162 14.10 -9.53 -10.85
C THR A 162 14.61 -8.22 -10.27
N ARG A 163 15.59 -7.60 -10.95
CA ARG A 163 16.15 -6.31 -10.52
C ARG A 163 15.12 -5.18 -10.54
N TYR A 164 14.28 -5.11 -11.57
CA TYR A 164 13.21 -4.10 -11.63
C TYR A 164 12.18 -4.28 -10.48
N LEU A 165 11.84 -5.53 -10.16
CA LEU A 165 10.94 -5.82 -9.04
C LEU A 165 11.57 -5.45 -7.69
N GLU A 166 12.86 -5.76 -7.48
CA GLU A 166 13.60 -5.33 -6.28
C GLU A 166 13.64 -3.81 -6.16
N ASP A 167 13.91 -3.09 -7.24
CA ASP A 167 13.93 -1.63 -7.25
C ASP A 167 12.58 -1.03 -6.89
N LEU A 168 11.49 -1.56 -7.46
CA LEU A 168 10.12 -1.11 -7.17
C LEU A 168 9.70 -1.42 -5.73
N GLU A 169 10.12 -2.56 -5.19
CA GLU A 169 9.86 -2.95 -3.80
C GLU A 169 10.65 -2.05 -2.82
N GLU A 170 11.93 -1.79 -3.10
CA GLU A 170 12.73 -0.87 -2.28
C GLU A 170 12.18 0.56 -2.29
N CYS A 171 11.61 1.01 -3.41
CA CYS A 171 10.96 2.32 -3.53
C CYS A 171 9.54 2.35 -2.94
N GLY A 172 8.97 1.22 -2.52
CA GLY A 172 7.66 1.15 -1.90
C GLY A 172 6.47 1.15 -2.86
N PHE A 173 6.68 0.96 -4.17
CA PHE A 173 5.59 0.89 -5.14
C PHE A 173 4.87 -0.45 -5.10
N ILE A 174 5.60 -1.52 -4.87
CA ILE A 174 5.08 -2.88 -4.84
C ILE A 174 5.48 -3.59 -3.55
N ARG A 175 4.74 -4.62 -3.22
CA ARG A 175 5.04 -5.52 -2.10
C ARG A 175 5.04 -6.95 -2.59
N LYS A 176 5.98 -7.74 -2.09
CA LYS A 176 6.03 -9.18 -2.32
C LYS A 176 5.37 -9.94 -1.18
N TYR A 177 4.38 -10.77 -1.50
CA TYR A 177 3.80 -11.72 -0.57
C TYR A 177 4.35 -13.11 -0.82
N LEU A 178 4.71 -13.79 0.25
CA LEU A 178 5.05 -15.21 0.19
C LEU A 178 3.77 -16.05 0.33
N PRO A 179 3.67 -17.20 -0.34
CA PRO A 179 2.57 -18.12 -0.10
C PRO A 179 2.65 -18.70 1.31
N VAL A 180 1.50 -19.03 1.89
CA VAL A 180 1.42 -19.66 3.21
C VAL A 180 2.26 -20.94 3.22
N GLY A 181 3.20 -21.05 4.18
CA GLY A 181 4.13 -22.20 4.29
C GLY A 181 5.21 -22.27 3.22
N GLY A 182 5.29 -21.33 2.28
CA GLY A 182 6.24 -21.34 1.17
C GLY A 182 7.45 -20.43 1.43
N LYS A 183 8.67 -20.97 1.19
CA LYS A 183 9.91 -20.18 1.23
C LYS A 183 10.28 -19.58 -0.13
N ASN A 184 9.77 -20.14 -1.22
CA ASN A 184 10.10 -19.76 -2.59
C ASN A 184 8.85 -19.29 -3.35
N GLY A 185 9.07 -18.51 -4.39
CA GLY A 185 8.01 -17.89 -5.17
C GLY A 185 7.54 -16.58 -4.56
N GLY A 186 6.28 -16.28 -4.72
CA GLY A 186 5.60 -15.09 -4.20
C GLY A 186 4.90 -14.29 -5.28
N THR A 187 3.96 -13.51 -4.82
CA THR A 187 3.12 -12.64 -5.65
C THR A 187 3.50 -11.20 -5.40
N TYR A 188 3.75 -10.46 -6.46
CA TYR A 188 3.99 -9.02 -6.41
C TYR A 188 2.67 -8.28 -6.58
N GLN A 189 2.38 -7.37 -5.69
CA GLN A 189 1.18 -6.54 -5.69
C GLN A 189 1.56 -5.07 -5.73
N LEU A 190 0.89 -4.29 -6.57
CA LEU A 190 1.00 -2.84 -6.56
C LEU A 190 0.29 -2.30 -5.31
N ILE A 191 1.01 -1.51 -4.51
CA ILE A 191 0.50 -0.92 -3.27
C ILE A 191 0.49 0.61 -3.31
N ASP A 192 1.15 1.23 -4.27
CA ASP A 192 1.17 2.69 -4.40
C ASP A 192 -0.22 3.24 -4.72
N ASN A 193 -0.79 3.95 -3.75
CA ASN A 193 -2.14 4.49 -3.82
C ASN A 193 -2.30 5.50 -4.96
N PHE A 194 -1.29 6.36 -5.16
CA PHE A 194 -1.31 7.35 -6.24
C PHE A 194 -1.37 6.68 -7.62
N SER A 195 -0.49 5.72 -7.89
CA SER A 195 -0.48 5.03 -9.18
C SER A 195 -1.79 4.28 -9.44
N LEU A 196 -2.37 3.66 -8.42
CA LEU A 196 -3.65 2.95 -8.54
C LEU A 196 -4.82 3.91 -8.79
N PHE A 197 -4.86 5.05 -8.08
CA PHE A 197 -5.86 6.09 -8.30
C PHE A 197 -5.73 6.69 -9.71
N PHE A 198 -4.49 6.98 -10.12
CA PHE A 198 -4.19 7.52 -11.45
C PHE A 198 -4.70 6.58 -12.56
N MET A 199 -4.37 5.29 -12.48
CA MET A 199 -4.81 4.31 -13.48
C MET A 199 -6.32 4.12 -13.51
N GLU A 200 -6.98 4.17 -12.37
CA GLU A 200 -8.44 3.97 -12.26
C GLU A 200 -9.25 5.15 -12.81
N PHE A 201 -8.79 6.40 -12.58
CA PHE A 201 -9.61 7.58 -12.81
C PHE A 201 -8.98 8.65 -13.69
N VAL A 202 -7.66 8.74 -13.78
CA VAL A 202 -6.97 9.82 -14.47
C VAL A 202 -6.43 9.39 -15.83
N GLN A 203 -5.87 8.19 -15.91
CA GLN A 203 -5.33 7.64 -17.14
C GLN A 203 -6.44 7.47 -18.19
N GLY A 204 -6.23 8.07 -19.37
CA GLY A 204 -7.22 8.00 -20.45
C GLY A 204 -8.49 8.83 -20.24
N ASN A 205 -8.62 9.55 -19.14
CA ASN A 205 -9.74 10.46 -18.93
C ASN A 205 -9.46 11.81 -19.60
N PRO A 206 -10.24 12.22 -20.61
CA PRO A 206 -10.04 13.49 -21.30
C PRO A 206 -10.58 14.70 -20.53
N SER A 207 -11.43 14.51 -19.51
CA SER A 207 -12.08 15.60 -18.78
C SER A 207 -11.06 16.52 -18.12
N ARG A 208 -11.20 17.83 -18.33
CA ARG A 208 -10.43 18.91 -17.69
C ARG A 208 -11.37 19.99 -17.12
N GLU A 209 -12.63 19.63 -16.89
CA GLU A 209 -13.67 20.59 -16.45
C GLU A 209 -13.60 20.91 -14.95
N GLY A 210 -12.76 20.18 -14.21
CA GLY A 210 -12.53 20.46 -12.79
C GLY A 210 -13.63 19.99 -11.84
N ASP A 211 -14.66 19.30 -12.33
CA ASP A 211 -15.78 18.78 -11.54
C ASP A 211 -16.04 17.29 -11.73
N TYR A 212 -15.18 16.59 -12.46
CA TYR A 212 -15.34 15.18 -12.81
C TYR A 212 -15.64 14.30 -11.60
N TRP A 213 -14.88 14.47 -10.52
CA TRP A 213 -15.04 13.66 -9.30
C TRP A 213 -16.39 13.92 -8.61
N THR A 214 -16.82 15.15 -8.53
CA THR A 214 -18.04 15.54 -7.80
C THR A 214 -19.31 15.39 -8.64
N ALA A 215 -19.27 15.76 -9.90
CA ALA A 215 -20.47 15.87 -10.74
C ALA A 215 -20.63 14.69 -11.71
N MET A 216 -19.53 14.16 -12.27
CA MET A 216 -19.62 13.18 -13.35
C MET A 216 -19.45 11.73 -12.86
N LEU A 217 -18.68 11.49 -11.80
CA LEU A 217 -18.41 10.14 -11.30
C LEU A 217 -19.53 9.65 -10.38
N SER A 218 -20.13 8.51 -10.74
CA SER A 218 -21.22 7.91 -9.94
C SER A 218 -20.74 7.46 -8.55
N GLU A 219 -21.61 7.58 -7.53
CA GLU A 219 -21.31 7.11 -6.18
C GLU A 219 -21.04 5.59 -6.13
N GLY A 220 -21.68 4.81 -6.98
CA GLY A 220 -21.42 3.37 -7.09
C GLY A 220 -19.96 3.08 -7.42
N ARG A 221 -19.39 3.79 -8.42
CA ARG A 221 -17.99 3.64 -8.81
C ARG A 221 -17.03 4.13 -7.75
N LYS A 222 -17.34 5.25 -7.09
CA LYS A 222 -16.54 5.73 -5.94
C LYS A 222 -16.53 4.72 -4.80
N ASN A 223 -17.69 4.11 -4.49
CA ASN A 223 -17.79 3.12 -3.41
C ASN A 223 -17.04 1.82 -3.73
N GLU A 224 -17.07 1.38 -4.98
CA GLU A 224 -16.25 0.25 -5.43
C GLU A 224 -14.75 0.54 -5.23
N TRP A 225 -14.29 1.72 -5.64
CA TRP A 225 -12.92 2.15 -5.43
C TRP A 225 -12.58 2.27 -3.94
N ARG A 226 -13.45 2.92 -3.14
CA ARG A 226 -13.24 3.05 -1.68
C ARG A 226 -13.07 1.69 -1.01
N GLY A 227 -13.87 0.69 -1.39
CA GLY A 227 -13.71 -0.67 -0.88
C GLY A 227 -12.32 -1.24 -1.13
N LYS A 228 -11.87 -1.18 -2.38
CA LYS A 228 -10.53 -1.66 -2.79
C LYS A 228 -9.40 -0.87 -2.14
N ALA A 229 -9.56 0.44 -2.02
CA ALA A 229 -8.56 1.33 -1.44
C ALA A 229 -8.46 1.17 0.08
N PHE A 230 -9.58 0.94 0.77
CA PHE A 230 -9.60 0.69 2.20
C PHE A 230 -8.88 -0.60 2.57
N GLU A 231 -9.02 -1.66 1.78
CA GLU A 231 -8.24 -2.89 2.00
C GLU A 231 -6.72 -2.62 1.92
N ARG A 232 -6.26 -1.83 0.93
CA ARG A 232 -4.84 -1.44 0.84
C ARG A 232 -4.40 -0.61 2.04
N LEU A 233 -5.21 0.38 2.43
CA LEU A 233 -4.95 1.19 3.62
C LEU A 233 -4.78 0.31 4.86
N CYS A 234 -5.63 -0.69 5.07
CA CYS A 234 -5.48 -1.64 6.18
C CYS A 234 -4.17 -2.44 6.07
N LEU A 235 -3.80 -2.86 4.87
CA LEU A 235 -2.55 -3.60 4.63
C LEU A 235 -1.29 -2.74 4.85
N GLU A 236 -1.38 -1.43 4.71
CA GLU A 236 -0.29 -0.49 5.03
C GLU A 236 -0.22 -0.21 6.54
N HIS A 237 -1.31 -0.45 7.29
CA HIS A 237 -1.44 -0.20 8.73
C HIS A 237 -1.54 -1.48 9.56
N VAL A 238 -0.91 -2.57 9.13
CA VAL A 238 -0.87 -3.84 9.90
C VAL A 238 -0.28 -3.67 11.31
N PRO A 239 0.74 -2.83 11.56
CA PRO A 239 1.20 -2.57 12.92
C PRO A 239 0.10 -2.03 13.84
N GLN A 240 -0.75 -1.11 13.36
CA GLN A 240 -1.87 -0.55 14.09
C GLN A 240 -2.97 -1.59 14.33
N ILE A 241 -3.24 -2.45 13.34
CA ILE A 241 -4.15 -3.60 13.50
C ILE A 241 -3.65 -4.53 14.61
N LYS A 242 -2.36 -4.87 14.63
CA LYS A 242 -1.77 -5.67 15.69
C LYS A 242 -1.86 -5.01 17.06
N LYS A 243 -1.71 -3.67 17.10
CA LYS A 243 -1.85 -2.88 18.33
C LYS A 243 -3.29 -2.94 18.85
N ALA A 244 -4.27 -2.76 18.00
CA ALA A 244 -5.69 -2.87 18.33
C ALA A 244 -6.08 -4.28 18.81
N LEU A 245 -5.48 -5.32 18.24
CA LEU A 245 -5.64 -6.71 18.67
C LEU A 245 -4.90 -7.05 19.98
N GLY A 246 -4.09 -6.13 20.51
CA GLY A 246 -3.27 -6.38 21.71
C GLY A 246 -2.13 -7.37 21.50
N ILE A 247 -1.68 -7.57 20.26
CA ILE A 247 -0.66 -8.57 19.88
C ILE A 247 0.67 -7.98 19.40
N SER A 248 0.94 -6.70 19.69
CA SER A 248 2.21 -6.05 19.28
C SER A 248 3.45 -6.76 19.80
N GLY A 249 3.37 -7.42 20.96
CA GLY A 249 4.46 -8.20 21.55
C GLY A 249 4.53 -9.67 21.09
N VAL A 250 3.59 -10.12 20.26
CA VAL A 250 3.57 -11.49 19.75
C VAL A 250 4.30 -11.55 18.42
N HIS A 251 5.20 -12.52 18.28
CA HIS A 251 5.81 -12.75 16.98
C HIS A 251 4.76 -13.24 15.99
N THR A 252 4.66 -12.54 14.86
CA THR A 252 3.64 -12.80 13.84
C THR A 252 4.26 -12.79 12.46
N GLU A 253 3.73 -13.63 11.58
CA GLU A 253 3.98 -13.55 10.14
C GLU A 253 2.70 -13.08 9.43
N VAL A 254 2.88 -12.30 8.36
CA VAL A 254 1.76 -11.69 7.64
C VAL A 254 1.72 -12.26 6.22
N TYR A 255 0.58 -12.79 5.84
CA TYR A 255 0.37 -13.40 4.54
C TYR A 255 -0.89 -12.86 3.86
N SER A 256 -0.97 -13.01 2.55
CA SER A 256 -2.22 -13.11 1.82
C SER A 256 -2.37 -14.54 1.31
N TRP A 257 -3.60 -14.99 1.10
CA TRP A 257 -3.87 -16.31 0.59
C TRP A 257 -4.92 -16.26 -0.52
N SER A 258 -4.70 -17.04 -1.56
CA SER A 258 -5.69 -17.20 -2.62
C SER A 258 -5.67 -18.61 -3.16
N ARG A 259 -6.86 -19.11 -3.50
CA ARG A 259 -7.07 -20.35 -4.23
C ARG A 259 -7.80 -20.05 -5.54
N ALA A 260 -7.22 -20.46 -6.66
CA ALA A 260 -7.85 -20.29 -7.96
C ALA A 260 -9.16 -21.10 -8.05
N ALA A 261 -10.12 -20.60 -8.80
CA ALA A 261 -11.32 -21.33 -9.13
C ALA A 261 -10.96 -22.52 -10.05
N THR A 262 -11.59 -23.68 -9.80
CA THR A 262 -11.57 -24.84 -10.68
C THR A 262 -13.01 -25.18 -11.07
N ALA A 263 -13.20 -26.17 -11.95
CA ALA A 263 -14.54 -26.63 -12.32
C ALA A 263 -15.38 -27.10 -11.11
N ALA A 264 -14.71 -27.64 -10.07
CA ALA A 264 -15.36 -28.19 -8.87
C ALA A 264 -15.36 -27.24 -7.67
N VAL A 265 -14.46 -26.24 -7.62
CA VAL A 265 -14.23 -25.40 -6.42
C VAL A 265 -14.21 -23.94 -6.81
N ARG A 266 -15.01 -23.13 -6.11
CA ARG A 266 -14.97 -21.67 -6.27
C ARG A 266 -13.65 -21.09 -5.77
N GLY A 267 -13.14 -20.08 -6.48
CA GLY A 267 -11.97 -19.32 -6.04
C GLY A 267 -12.21 -18.64 -4.68
N SER A 268 -11.17 -18.54 -3.89
CA SER A 268 -11.20 -17.94 -2.57
C SER A 268 -9.96 -17.08 -2.35
N GLN A 269 -10.12 -15.91 -1.69
CA GLN A 269 -9.02 -15.01 -1.41
C GLN A 269 -9.21 -14.40 -0.01
N VAL A 270 -8.11 -14.33 0.73
CA VAL A 270 -7.98 -13.61 2.00
C VAL A 270 -6.83 -12.63 1.85
N ASP A 271 -7.12 -11.34 2.02
CA ASP A 271 -6.15 -10.28 1.76
C ASP A 271 -5.14 -10.14 2.92
N LEU A 272 -5.57 -10.43 4.15
CA LEU A 272 -4.72 -10.34 5.33
C LEU A 272 -4.94 -11.51 6.28
N LEU A 273 -3.88 -12.26 6.49
CA LEU A 273 -3.75 -13.28 7.52
C LEU A 273 -2.61 -12.88 8.46
N ILE A 274 -2.86 -12.85 9.75
CA ILE A 274 -1.84 -12.63 10.77
C ILE A 274 -1.65 -13.95 11.51
N ASP A 275 -0.58 -14.66 11.15
CA ASP A 275 -0.21 -15.92 11.76
C ASP A 275 0.62 -15.66 13.01
N ARG A 276 0.12 -16.11 14.16
CA ARG A 276 0.68 -15.83 15.48
C ARG A 276 1.38 -17.09 16.01
N ARG A 277 2.54 -16.91 16.65
CA ARG A 277 3.26 -18.04 17.28
C ARG A 277 2.53 -18.68 18.48
N ASP A 278 1.50 -18.02 19.01
CA ASP A 278 0.64 -18.58 20.07
C ASP A 278 -0.43 -19.58 19.55
N GLY A 279 -0.34 -19.97 18.27
CA GLY A 279 -1.22 -20.97 17.68
C GLY A 279 -2.50 -20.42 17.06
N LEU A 280 -2.70 -19.11 17.10
CA LEU A 280 -3.87 -18.43 16.52
C LEU A 280 -3.55 -17.81 15.16
N ILE A 281 -4.54 -17.76 14.28
CA ILE A 281 -4.47 -17.01 13.01
C ILE A 281 -5.63 -16.04 12.95
N ASN A 282 -5.35 -14.74 12.91
CA ASN A 282 -6.38 -13.76 12.60
C ASN A 282 -6.61 -13.72 11.10
N LEU A 283 -7.81 -14.12 10.66
CA LEU A 283 -8.30 -13.94 9.30
C LEU A 283 -9.02 -12.59 9.28
N CYS A 284 -8.40 -11.61 8.61
CA CYS A 284 -8.91 -10.25 8.59
C CYS A 284 -9.72 -10.01 7.31
N GLU A 285 -10.96 -9.61 7.49
CA GLU A 285 -11.86 -9.18 6.41
C GLU A 285 -12.08 -7.67 6.54
N MET A 286 -11.78 -6.90 5.51
CA MET A 286 -11.88 -5.46 5.49
C MET A 286 -13.13 -5.00 4.75
N LYS A 287 -13.90 -4.08 5.33
CA LYS A 287 -15.15 -3.57 4.74
C LYS A 287 -15.24 -2.06 4.86
N TYR A 288 -15.27 -1.37 3.71
CA TYR A 288 -15.59 0.05 3.69
C TYR A 288 -17.11 0.25 3.69
N ALA A 289 -17.60 0.93 4.69
CA ALA A 289 -19.00 1.36 4.76
C ALA A 289 -19.09 2.77 5.35
N SER A 290 -20.03 3.59 4.86
CA SER A 290 -20.24 4.96 5.37
C SER A 290 -20.92 4.99 6.74
N ALA A 291 -21.61 3.92 7.11
CA ALA A 291 -22.25 3.68 8.41
C ALA A 291 -21.70 2.39 9.03
N GLU A 292 -22.21 2.00 10.20
CA GLU A 292 -21.93 0.68 10.77
C GLU A 292 -22.24 -0.43 9.75
N PHE A 293 -21.30 -1.36 9.62
CA PHE A 293 -21.41 -2.44 8.66
C PHE A 293 -22.32 -3.57 9.18
N ALA A 294 -23.40 -3.85 8.48
CA ALA A 294 -24.29 -4.97 8.77
C ALA A 294 -23.82 -6.21 8.00
N ILE A 295 -23.39 -7.26 8.69
CA ILE A 295 -23.04 -8.53 8.04
C ILE A 295 -24.34 -9.16 7.53
N THR A 296 -24.50 -9.26 6.21
CA THR A 296 -25.64 -9.96 5.61
C THR A 296 -25.40 -11.47 5.59
N LYS A 297 -26.48 -12.26 5.47
CA LYS A 297 -26.38 -13.72 5.34
C LYS A 297 -25.43 -14.13 4.20
N SER A 298 -25.54 -13.50 3.05
CA SER A 298 -24.69 -13.78 1.88
C SER A 298 -23.22 -13.47 2.12
N GLU A 299 -22.92 -12.42 2.89
CA GLU A 299 -21.55 -12.07 3.24
C GLU A 299 -20.98 -13.04 4.27
N PHE A 300 -21.76 -13.40 5.27
CA PHE A 300 -21.38 -14.38 6.26
C PHE A 300 -21.05 -15.73 5.62
N GLU A 301 -21.92 -16.25 4.77
CA GLU A 301 -21.68 -17.48 3.99
C GLU A 301 -20.42 -17.42 3.11
N LYS A 302 -20.06 -16.22 2.61
CA LYS A 302 -18.79 -16.03 1.86
C LYS A 302 -17.58 -16.11 2.79
N ILE A 303 -17.69 -15.52 3.97
CA ILE A 303 -16.63 -15.54 4.99
C ILE A 303 -16.41 -16.98 5.49
N GLU A 304 -17.48 -17.68 5.85
CA GLU A 304 -17.40 -19.09 6.29
C GLU A 304 -16.71 -19.97 5.25
N ARG A 305 -17.11 -19.87 3.99
CA ARG A 305 -16.47 -20.63 2.89
C ARG A 305 -14.98 -20.30 2.74
N ARG A 306 -14.56 -19.04 3.00
CA ARG A 306 -13.14 -18.68 2.98
C ARG A 306 -12.39 -19.32 4.15
N ILE A 307 -12.99 -19.31 5.33
CA ILE A 307 -12.43 -19.93 6.54
C ILE A 307 -12.29 -21.45 6.32
N GLU A 308 -13.31 -22.11 5.82
CA GLU A 308 -13.28 -23.55 5.50
C GLU A 308 -12.20 -23.88 4.47
N ALA A 309 -12.17 -23.14 3.36
CA ALA A 309 -11.20 -23.32 2.31
C ALA A 309 -9.75 -23.08 2.78
N PHE A 310 -9.54 -22.16 3.71
CA PHE A 310 -8.23 -21.89 4.30
C PHE A 310 -7.87 -22.97 5.34
N ARG A 311 -8.84 -23.47 6.10
CA ARG A 311 -8.64 -24.54 7.08
C ARG A 311 -8.12 -25.83 6.44
N GLU A 312 -8.55 -26.15 5.21
CA GLU A 312 -8.02 -27.27 4.44
C GLU A 312 -6.49 -27.17 4.19
N VAL A 313 -5.96 -25.95 4.15
CA VAL A 313 -4.53 -25.68 3.87
C VAL A 313 -3.68 -25.74 5.13
N ILE A 314 -4.19 -25.21 6.25
CA ILE A 314 -3.40 -25.09 7.49
C ILE A 314 -3.54 -26.27 8.44
N GLY A 315 -4.51 -27.17 8.19
CA GLY A 315 -4.82 -28.29 9.08
C GLY A 315 -5.64 -27.91 10.33
N ALA A 316 -6.00 -28.91 11.11
CA ALA A 316 -6.90 -28.77 12.25
C ALA A 316 -6.24 -28.21 13.53
N GLU A 317 -4.91 -28.18 13.61
CA GLU A 317 -4.17 -27.77 14.81
C GLU A 317 -4.15 -26.26 15.06
N ARG A 318 -4.52 -25.46 14.08
CA ARG A 318 -4.49 -23.98 14.16
C ARG A 318 -5.90 -23.44 14.35
N THR A 319 -6.06 -22.51 15.25
CA THR A 319 -7.34 -21.83 15.49
C THR A 319 -7.42 -20.55 14.67
N ILE A 320 -8.48 -20.43 13.85
CA ILE A 320 -8.77 -19.23 13.08
C ILE A 320 -9.69 -18.33 13.89
N GLN A 321 -9.31 -17.05 14.02
CA GLN A 321 -10.12 -15.99 14.57
C GLN A 321 -10.53 -15.03 13.46
N LEU A 322 -11.84 -14.89 13.23
CA LEU A 322 -12.38 -13.90 12.30
C LEU A 322 -12.22 -12.50 12.90
N THR A 323 -11.54 -11.64 12.18
CA THR A 323 -11.34 -10.23 12.52
C THR A 323 -11.95 -9.35 11.46
N LEU A 324 -12.91 -8.49 11.81
CA LEU A 324 -13.49 -7.51 10.89
C LEU A 324 -12.82 -6.15 11.09
N VAL A 325 -12.33 -5.56 10.00
CA VAL A 325 -11.82 -4.18 9.97
C VAL A 325 -12.79 -3.32 9.18
N THR A 326 -13.39 -2.33 9.82
CA THR A 326 -14.45 -1.51 9.24
C THR A 326 -14.19 -0.02 9.46
N VAL A 327 -14.94 0.85 8.80
CA VAL A 327 -14.81 2.30 9.03
C VAL A 327 -15.47 2.73 10.34
N ARG A 328 -16.65 2.18 10.67
CA ARG A 328 -17.50 2.66 11.79
C ARG A 328 -17.97 1.56 12.75
N GLY A 329 -17.42 0.36 12.63
CA GLY A 329 -17.85 -0.76 13.45
C GLY A 329 -18.96 -1.61 12.82
N LEU A 330 -19.37 -2.62 13.56
CA LEU A 330 -20.37 -3.60 13.14
C LEU A 330 -21.72 -3.28 13.75
N LYS A 331 -22.75 -3.29 12.89
CA LYS A 331 -24.14 -3.23 13.36
C LYS A 331 -24.50 -4.52 14.10
N PRO A 332 -25.13 -4.46 15.29
CA PRO A 332 -25.57 -5.65 16.01
C PRO A 332 -26.53 -6.49 15.19
N ASN A 333 -26.19 -7.76 15.00
CA ASN A 333 -27.05 -8.78 14.42
C ASN A 333 -26.54 -10.18 14.82
N VAL A 334 -27.23 -11.24 14.37
CA VAL A 334 -26.89 -12.63 14.73
C VAL A 334 -25.50 -13.04 14.26
N TYR A 335 -25.01 -12.53 13.15
CA TYR A 335 -23.71 -12.88 12.55
C TYR A 335 -22.52 -12.19 13.23
N ARG A 336 -22.77 -11.10 13.98
CA ARG A 336 -21.70 -10.43 14.75
C ARG A 336 -21.11 -11.32 15.82
N ASN A 337 -21.90 -12.24 16.36
CA ASN A 337 -21.44 -13.14 17.44
C ASN A 337 -20.32 -14.09 16.98
N ASP A 338 -20.19 -14.31 15.69
CA ASP A 338 -19.13 -15.15 15.10
C ASP A 338 -17.84 -14.37 14.79
N VAL A 339 -17.82 -13.06 15.04
CA VAL A 339 -16.65 -12.20 14.89
C VAL A 339 -15.90 -12.12 16.22
N GLN A 340 -14.65 -12.59 16.25
CA GLN A 340 -13.86 -12.63 17.48
C GLN A 340 -13.16 -11.29 17.76
N ALA A 341 -12.88 -10.50 16.72
CA ALA A 341 -12.28 -9.17 16.90
C ALA A 341 -12.85 -8.17 15.90
N GLU A 342 -13.08 -6.97 16.38
CA GLU A 342 -13.56 -5.83 15.61
C GLU A 342 -12.55 -4.69 15.71
N ILE A 343 -12.16 -4.13 14.58
CA ILE A 343 -11.23 -3.00 14.46
C ILE A 343 -11.92 -1.94 13.63
N VAL A 344 -11.80 -0.70 14.05
CA VAL A 344 -12.39 0.45 13.35
C VAL A 344 -11.30 1.33 12.74
N LEU A 345 -11.70 2.18 11.80
CA LEU A 345 -10.77 3.12 11.15
C LEU A 345 -9.97 3.93 12.17
N ASP A 346 -10.57 4.33 13.28
CA ASP A 346 -9.92 5.13 14.31
C ASP A 346 -8.73 4.42 14.96
N ASP A 347 -8.74 3.09 15.03
CA ASP A 347 -7.64 2.28 15.56
C ASP A 347 -6.41 2.34 14.65
N LEU A 348 -6.60 2.57 13.34
CA LEU A 348 -5.50 2.70 12.38
C LEU A 348 -4.73 4.02 12.51
N PHE A 349 -5.26 4.99 13.29
CA PHE A 349 -4.58 6.24 13.62
C PHE A 349 -3.71 6.14 14.88
N ALA A 350 -3.54 4.96 15.45
CA ALA A 350 -2.60 4.76 16.54
C ALA A 350 -1.16 5.01 16.09
N PRO A 351 -0.31 5.68 16.90
CA PRO A 351 1.10 5.93 16.60
C PRO A 351 1.93 4.64 16.56
#